data_22802d480f82b0c31ae3a2291e5a933e
#
_entry.id   22802d480f82b0c31ae3a2291e5a933e
#
_cell.length_a   1.000
_cell.length_b   1.000
_cell.length_c   1.000
_cell.angle_alpha   90.00
_cell.angle_beta   90.00
_cell.angle_gamma   90.00
#
_symmetry.space_group_name_H-M   'P 1'
#
loop_
_entity.id
_entity.type
_entity.pdbx_description
1 polymer ?
#
loop_
_entity_poly.entity_id
_entity_poly.type
_entity_poly.pdbx_seq_one_letter_code
_entity_poly.pdbx_strand_id
1 'polypeptide(L)'
;MESRAHSARRLFDGALDWCFFLVGGASAVWLAALVFWESFSFGWWQIGVAVVFWLLLAYLVLPRLHRILTRIYVPGYFIGRARTSDGLLGDPVNIALLGSEPQLHEVLVRAGWTMADDLSLSTGWRIVTSTLLRRSYLEAPVSPLLLFDRKQDFAYQQEVDGSPGKRHHVRFWRSPAGWKLPGGRDADWLAAGTYDRSVGLSLFTLQVTHKIDADTDTERDHVVTSITGSTPAATVAVIEDFSTGYHARNGGGDAIVTDGDLPVVDLRAVRGPIAERSDPVTDSRDKRPAPTAIGALFVLGRGVFALYFAVAVVVAPGLFASDLATINNDAQRAIVVWVIAAVMLFFAAAEIGLAWKIFLGRNWARLLAMALSTLAIVIQAGTVLAGGPGITLQTTLPGLALDILLILALSSERSLVYARRARKVPKRIAARPGAVARL
;
A
#
# COMPACT_ATOMS: atom_id res chain seq x y z
N MET A 1 -9.80 -35.04 -2.20
CA MET A 1 -8.41 -34.75 -2.59
C MET A 1 -8.19 -33.30 -3.06
N GLU A 2 -9.10 -32.71 -3.82
CA GLU A 2 -8.96 -31.29 -4.34
C GLU A 2 -8.87 -30.22 -3.24
N SER A 3 -9.58 -30.32 -2.13
CA SER A 3 -9.55 -29.35 -1.02
C SER A 3 -8.17 -29.26 -0.35
N ARG A 4 -7.48 -30.42 -0.16
CA ARG A 4 -6.13 -30.45 0.42
C ARG A 4 -5.06 -29.87 -0.51
N ALA A 5 -5.18 -30.10 -1.82
CA ALA A 5 -4.27 -29.54 -2.82
C ALA A 5 -4.40 -28.00 -2.92
N HIS A 6 -5.62 -27.48 -2.83
CA HIS A 6 -5.87 -26.02 -2.80
C HIS A 6 -5.32 -25.35 -1.52
N SER A 7 -5.46 -26.02 -0.37
CA SER A 7 -4.91 -25.51 0.90
C SER A 7 -3.39 -25.50 0.89
N ALA A 8 -2.74 -26.57 0.43
CA ALA A 8 -1.28 -26.65 0.33
C ALA A 8 -0.70 -25.59 -0.61
N ARG A 9 -1.35 -25.37 -1.77
CA ARG A 9 -0.95 -24.34 -2.72
C ARG A 9 -1.05 -22.92 -2.14
N ARG A 10 -2.10 -22.62 -1.36
CA ARG A 10 -2.25 -21.33 -0.68
C ARG A 10 -1.18 -21.09 0.38
N LEU A 11 -0.79 -22.11 1.13
CA LEU A 11 0.28 -22.05 2.13
C LEU A 11 1.64 -21.84 1.45
N PHE A 12 1.92 -22.56 0.37
CA PHE A 12 3.15 -22.41 -0.40
C PHE A 12 3.27 -21.02 -1.02
N ASP A 13 2.22 -20.51 -1.68
CA ASP A 13 2.18 -19.15 -2.22
C ASP A 13 2.35 -18.09 -1.12
N GLY A 14 1.83 -18.35 0.08
CA GLY A 14 2.02 -17.48 1.24
C GLY A 14 3.47 -17.45 1.73
N ALA A 15 4.13 -18.59 1.78
CA ALA A 15 5.53 -18.69 2.18
C ALA A 15 6.46 -18.01 1.17
N LEU A 16 6.22 -18.19 -0.14
CA LEU A 16 6.96 -17.49 -1.20
C LEU A 16 6.82 -15.96 -1.11
N ASP A 17 5.61 -15.46 -0.90
CA ASP A 17 5.39 -14.03 -0.74
C ASP A 17 6.13 -13.46 0.46
N TRP A 18 6.22 -14.22 1.56
CA TRP A 18 7.03 -13.85 2.72
C TRP A 18 8.52 -13.85 2.41
N CYS A 19 9.01 -14.87 1.70
CA CYS A 19 10.40 -14.93 1.27
C CYS A 19 10.77 -13.68 0.45
N PHE A 20 9.98 -13.33 -0.58
CA PHE A 20 10.22 -12.12 -1.36
C PHE A 20 10.08 -10.83 -0.55
N PHE A 21 9.19 -10.79 0.44
CA PHE A 21 9.07 -9.64 1.34
C PHE A 21 10.35 -9.46 2.17
N LEU A 22 10.92 -10.54 2.72
CA LEU A 22 12.16 -10.50 3.51
C LEU A 22 13.37 -10.18 2.63
N VAL A 23 13.49 -10.83 1.47
CA VAL A 23 14.56 -10.53 0.49
C VAL A 23 14.49 -9.08 0.05
N GLY A 24 13.31 -8.57 -0.30
CA GLY A 24 13.13 -7.16 -0.64
C GLY A 24 13.51 -6.22 0.50
N GLY A 25 13.21 -6.58 1.76
CA GLY A 25 13.63 -5.82 2.94
C GLY A 25 15.15 -5.78 3.10
N ALA A 26 15.82 -6.95 3.07
CA ALA A 26 17.26 -7.04 3.18
C ALA A 26 17.98 -6.29 2.03
N SER A 27 17.49 -6.46 0.80
CA SER A 27 18.02 -5.76 -0.37
C SER A 27 17.81 -4.25 -0.29
N ALA A 28 16.70 -3.78 0.30
CA ALA A 28 16.46 -2.36 0.50
C ALA A 28 17.43 -1.74 1.53
N VAL A 29 17.77 -2.48 2.61
CA VAL A 29 18.82 -2.08 3.56
C VAL A 29 20.16 -1.98 2.84
N TRP A 30 20.49 -2.98 2.02
CA TRP A 30 21.74 -2.98 1.25
C TRP A 30 21.79 -1.81 0.26
N LEU A 31 20.71 -1.56 -0.50
CA LEU A 31 20.62 -0.41 -1.39
C LEU A 31 20.79 0.92 -0.63
N ALA A 32 20.14 1.07 0.52
CA ALA A 32 20.29 2.26 1.35
C ALA A 32 21.75 2.44 1.82
N ALA A 33 22.44 1.36 2.21
CA ALA A 33 23.84 1.41 2.58
C ALA A 33 24.74 1.83 1.39
N LEU A 34 24.52 1.27 0.19
CA LEU A 34 25.27 1.65 -1.01
C LEU A 34 25.07 3.14 -1.35
N VAL A 35 23.83 3.62 -1.34
CA VAL A 35 23.52 5.04 -1.60
C VAL A 35 24.11 5.95 -0.51
N PHE A 36 24.11 5.49 0.74
CA PHE A 36 24.76 6.22 1.85
C PHE A 36 26.26 6.38 1.61
N TRP A 37 26.98 5.30 1.25
CA TRP A 37 28.41 5.38 0.95
C TRP A 37 28.70 6.25 -0.28
N GLU A 38 27.91 6.13 -1.33
CA GLU A 38 28.01 6.97 -2.52
C GLU A 38 27.79 8.46 -2.20
N SER A 39 26.98 8.81 -1.18
CA SER A 39 26.73 10.20 -0.80
C SER A 39 27.99 10.95 -0.39
N PHE A 40 29.05 10.25 0.03
CA PHE A 40 30.32 10.88 0.42
C PHE A 40 31.29 11.11 -0.77
N SER A 41 31.00 10.56 -1.93
CA SER A 41 31.89 10.63 -3.12
C SER A 41 31.52 11.74 -4.12
N PHE A 42 30.41 12.44 -3.96
CA PHE A 42 29.81 13.31 -4.99
C PHE A 42 29.84 14.83 -4.70
N GLY A 43 30.82 15.38 -4.02
CA GLY A 43 30.95 16.83 -3.86
C GLY A 43 29.61 17.54 -3.49
N TRP A 44 29.22 18.58 -4.22
CA TRP A 44 27.97 19.34 -3.94
C TRP A 44 26.66 18.55 -4.21
N TRP A 45 26.70 17.49 -5.02
CA TRP A 45 25.58 16.56 -5.23
C TRP A 45 25.27 15.71 -4.00
N GLN A 46 26.12 15.71 -2.98
CA GLN A 46 25.93 14.97 -1.73
C GLN A 46 24.55 15.21 -1.12
N ILE A 47 24.05 16.47 -1.17
CA ILE A 47 22.72 16.82 -0.64
C ILE A 47 21.63 16.04 -1.38
N GLY A 48 21.69 15.97 -2.72
CA GLY A 48 20.73 15.23 -3.53
C GLY A 48 20.74 13.73 -3.22
N VAL A 49 21.92 13.15 -3.10
CA VAL A 49 22.08 11.71 -2.77
C VAL A 49 21.64 11.42 -1.33
N ALA A 50 21.93 12.33 -0.38
CA ALA A 50 21.45 12.21 0.99
C ALA A 50 19.91 12.26 1.09
N VAL A 51 19.25 13.10 0.27
CA VAL A 51 17.78 13.11 0.17
C VAL A 51 17.25 11.76 -0.36
N VAL A 52 17.89 11.20 -1.41
CA VAL A 52 17.52 9.88 -1.95
C VAL A 52 17.72 8.80 -0.88
N PHE A 53 18.83 8.82 -0.16
CA PHE A 53 19.06 7.92 0.97
C PHE A 53 17.96 8.04 2.04
N TRP A 54 17.61 9.25 2.44
CA TRP A 54 16.53 9.47 3.42
C TRP A 54 15.19 8.94 2.91
N LEU A 55 14.83 9.17 1.63
CA LEU A 55 13.62 8.64 1.02
C LEU A 55 13.59 7.11 1.03
N LEU A 56 14.69 6.46 0.65
CA LEU A 56 14.81 5.00 0.71
C LEU A 56 14.64 4.48 2.13
N LEU A 57 15.34 5.09 3.09
CA LEU A 57 15.27 4.70 4.49
C LEU A 57 13.86 4.88 5.06
N ALA A 58 13.28 6.08 4.93
CA ALA A 58 12.01 6.43 5.54
C ALA A 58 10.79 5.74 4.90
N TYR A 59 10.81 5.53 3.58
CA TYR A 59 9.62 5.05 2.87
C TYR A 59 9.71 3.60 2.38
N LEU A 60 10.89 3.00 2.38
CA LEU A 60 11.05 1.59 1.95
C LEU A 60 11.61 0.69 3.06
N VAL A 61 12.69 1.10 3.73
CA VAL A 61 13.37 0.26 4.72
C VAL A 61 12.60 0.20 6.05
N LEU A 62 12.40 1.36 6.69
CA LEU A 62 11.79 1.43 8.01
C LEU A 62 10.36 0.86 8.06
N PRO A 63 9.46 1.14 7.11
CA PRO A 63 8.12 0.54 7.12
C PRO A 63 8.16 -1.00 7.04
N ARG A 64 9.08 -1.55 6.23
CA ARG A 64 9.22 -3.01 6.14
C ARG A 64 9.77 -3.63 7.42
N LEU A 65 10.79 -3.03 8.00
CA LEU A 65 11.34 -3.47 9.27
C LEU A 65 10.27 -3.44 10.37
N HIS A 66 9.53 -2.33 10.49
CA HIS A 66 8.45 -2.21 11.45
C HIS A 66 7.34 -3.24 11.21
N ARG A 67 6.98 -3.52 9.95
CA ARG A 67 5.99 -4.56 9.64
C ARG A 67 6.44 -5.95 10.08
N ILE A 68 7.73 -6.28 9.91
CA ILE A 68 8.30 -7.55 10.38
C ILE A 68 8.19 -7.61 11.91
N LEU A 69 8.66 -6.56 12.60
CA LEU A 69 8.62 -6.48 14.06
C LEU A 69 7.19 -6.54 14.61
N THR A 70 6.28 -5.75 14.04
CA THR A 70 4.87 -5.73 14.45
C THR A 70 4.23 -7.11 14.32
N ARG A 71 4.54 -7.87 13.25
CA ARG A 71 4.00 -9.22 13.08
C ARG A 71 4.54 -10.22 14.10
N ILE A 72 5.73 -9.98 14.64
CA ILE A 72 6.32 -10.83 15.70
C ILE A 72 5.71 -10.49 17.06
N TYR A 73 5.55 -9.19 17.37
CA TYR A 73 5.21 -8.72 18.71
C TYR A 73 3.73 -8.41 18.93
N VAL A 74 2.97 -8.09 17.87
CA VAL A 74 1.56 -7.69 18.01
C VAL A 74 0.64 -8.87 17.70
N PRO A 75 -0.28 -9.20 18.63
CA PRO A 75 -1.23 -10.29 18.44
C PRO A 75 -2.07 -10.16 17.18
N GLY A 76 -2.43 -11.28 16.56
CA GLY A 76 -3.30 -11.31 15.38
C GLY A 76 -4.79 -11.10 15.66
N TYR A 77 -5.19 -11.01 16.94
CA TYR A 77 -6.58 -10.75 17.33
C TYR A 77 -6.89 -9.26 17.44
N PHE A 78 -8.18 -8.93 17.56
CA PHE A 78 -8.66 -7.56 17.73
C PHE A 78 -8.20 -6.99 19.08
N ILE A 79 -7.53 -5.85 19.05
CA ILE A 79 -6.95 -5.17 20.23
C ILE A 79 -7.45 -3.73 20.38
N GLY A 80 -8.55 -3.35 19.72
CA GLY A 80 -9.06 -1.97 19.77
C GLY A 80 -8.18 -0.94 19.03
N ARG A 81 -7.32 -1.36 18.10
CA ARG A 81 -6.44 -0.47 17.34
C ARG A 81 -6.51 -0.77 15.84
N ALA A 82 -6.62 0.27 15.03
CA ALA A 82 -6.38 0.17 13.61
C ALA A 82 -4.90 -0.07 13.32
N ARG A 83 -4.55 -0.42 12.09
CA ARG A 83 -3.16 -0.62 11.64
C ARG A 83 -2.86 0.22 10.41
N THR A 84 -1.65 0.73 10.31
CA THR A 84 -1.17 1.34 9.08
C THR A 84 -0.97 0.28 7.98
N SER A 85 -0.81 0.71 6.74
CA SER A 85 -0.45 -0.19 5.62
C SER A 85 0.86 -0.94 5.86
N ASP A 86 1.72 -0.40 6.71
CA ASP A 86 3.02 -0.96 7.07
C ASP A 86 2.95 -1.88 8.31
N GLY A 87 1.73 -2.08 8.84
CA GLY A 87 1.47 -2.95 9.97
C GLY A 87 1.69 -2.34 11.35
N LEU A 88 2.08 -1.05 11.42
CA LEU A 88 2.18 -0.35 12.69
C LEU A 88 0.79 -0.10 13.30
N LEU A 89 0.74 0.04 14.62
CA LEU A 89 -0.49 0.42 15.29
C LEU A 89 -0.88 1.85 14.89
N GLY A 90 -2.07 2.00 14.39
CA GLY A 90 -2.68 3.28 14.04
C GLY A 90 -3.52 3.86 15.17
N ASP A 91 -4.61 4.51 14.80
CA ASP A 91 -5.52 5.16 15.73
C ASP A 91 -6.28 4.16 16.60
N PRO A 92 -6.67 4.52 17.82
CA PRO A 92 -7.54 3.70 18.65
C PRO A 92 -8.93 3.60 18.02
N VAL A 93 -9.55 2.42 18.09
CA VAL A 93 -10.98 2.24 17.83
C VAL A 93 -11.71 2.68 19.08
N ASN A 94 -12.27 3.87 19.06
CA ASN A 94 -12.83 4.54 20.22
C ASN A 94 -14.33 4.84 20.11
N ILE A 95 -14.99 4.40 19.02
CA ILE A 95 -16.45 4.54 18.85
C ILE A 95 -16.97 3.26 18.17
N ALA A 96 -18.13 2.77 18.63
CA ALA A 96 -18.91 1.75 17.95
C ALA A 96 -20.30 2.31 17.58
N LEU A 97 -20.90 1.83 16.49
CA LEU A 97 -22.22 2.31 16.06
C LEU A 97 -23.11 1.15 15.64
N LEU A 98 -24.41 1.31 15.90
CA LEU A 98 -25.48 0.45 15.42
C LEU A 98 -26.34 1.20 14.42
N GLY A 99 -26.55 0.63 13.25
CA GLY A 99 -27.36 1.22 12.20
C GLY A 99 -26.80 0.98 10.79
N SER A 100 -27.58 1.42 9.81
CA SER A 100 -27.22 1.28 8.40
C SER A 100 -26.25 2.38 7.93
N GLU A 101 -25.55 2.12 6.85
CA GLU A 101 -24.67 3.09 6.21
C GLU A 101 -25.37 4.43 5.85
N PRO A 102 -26.60 4.43 5.27
CA PRO A 102 -27.32 5.68 5.02
C PRO A 102 -27.64 6.48 6.29
N GLN A 103 -28.01 5.81 7.40
CA GLN A 103 -28.24 6.49 8.66
C GLN A 103 -26.96 7.16 9.19
N LEU A 104 -25.84 6.46 9.07
CA LEU A 104 -24.54 6.99 9.49
C LEU A 104 -24.12 8.22 8.66
N HIS A 105 -24.26 8.16 7.33
CA HIS A 105 -23.99 9.31 6.47
C HIS A 105 -24.89 10.51 6.80
N GLU A 106 -26.18 10.27 7.01
CA GLU A 106 -27.16 11.30 7.35
C GLU A 106 -26.82 12.03 8.64
N VAL A 107 -26.51 11.30 9.72
CA VAL A 107 -26.20 11.93 11.01
C VAL A 107 -24.89 12.72 10.99
N LEU A 108 -23.89 12.24 10.25
CA LEU A 108 -22.61 12.95 10.11
C LEU A 108 -22.75 14.24 9.30
N VAL A 109 -23.50 14.21 8.20
CA VAL A 109 -23.79 15.42 7.42
C VAL A 109 -24.58 16.44 8.25
N ARG A 110 -25.60 15.99 8.98
CA ARG A 110 -26.35 16.88 9.91
C ARG A 110 -25.48 17.48 11.01
N ALA A 111 -24.49 16.73 11.48
CA ALA A 111 -23.52 17.18 12.47
C ALA A 111 -22.42 18.09 11.88
N GLY A 112 -22.51 18.43 10.57
CA GLY A 112 -21.55 19.33 9.90
C GLY A 112 -20.23 18.68 9.51
N TRP A 113 -20.19 17.35 9.43
CA TRP A 113 -19.01 16.62 8.96
C TRP A 113 -18.99 16.54 7.43
N THR A 114 -17.80 16.69 6.85
CA THR A 114 -17.56 16.57 5.40
C THR A 114 -16.87 15.25 5.09
N MET A 115 -17.38 14.51 4.09
CA MET A 115 -16.76 13.26 3.66
C MET A 115 -15.42 13.55 3.00
N ALA A 116 -14.39 12.82 3.40
CA ALA A 116 -13.05 12.92 2.83
C ALA A 116 -12.98 12.23 1.45
N ASP A 117 -12.26 12.85 0.52
CA ASP A 117 -11.97 12.28 -0.79
C ASP A 117 -11.15 10.99 -0.69
N ASP A 118 -11.32 10.11 -1.69
CA ASP A 118 -10.42 8.97 -1.86
C ASP A 118 -9.01 9.42 -2.25
N LEU A 119 -7.99 8.75 -1.70
CA LEU A 119 -6.60 9.02 -2.04
C LEU A 119 -6.31 8.59 -3.49
N SER A 120 -6.01 9.55 -4.35
CA SER A 120 -5.65 9.39 -5.76
C SER A 120 -4.44 10.26 -6.11
N LEU A 121 -3.87 10.09 -7.31
CA LEU A 121 -2.79 10.98 -7.77
C LEU A 121 -3.25 12.43 -7.91
N SER A 122 -4.49 12.65 -8.36
CA SER A 122 -5.07 13.98 -8.50
C SER A 122 -5.33 14.64 -7.15
N THR A 123 -5.89 13.91 -6.17
CA THR A 123 -6.10 14.42 -4.82
C THR A 123 -4.77 14.63 -4.09
N GLY A 124 -3.77 13.76 -4.31
CA GLY A 124 -2.41 13.96 -3.80
C GLY A 124 -1.78 15.24 -4.32
N TRP A 125 -1.90 15.55 -5.62
CA TRP A 125 -1.43 16.80 -6.19
C TRP A 125 -2.19 18.02 -5.63
N ARG A 126 -3.51 17.91 -5.42
CA ARG A 126 -4.31 18.96 -4.75
C ARG A 126 -3.84 19.22 -3.32
N ILE A 127 -3.46 18.18 -2.56
CA ILE A 127 -2.86 18.35 -1.22
C ILE A 127 -1.58 19.19 -1.31
N VAL A 128 -0.66 18.80 -2.19
CA VAL A 128 0.61 19.51 -2.35
C VAL A 128 0.37 20.98 -2.72
N THR A 129 -0.48 21.25 -3.71
CA THR A 129 -0.77 22.62 -4.16
C THR A 129 -1.53 23.43 -3.11
N SER A 130 -2.50 22.86 -2.40
CA SER A 130 -3.23 23.55 -1.35
C SER A 130 -2.34 23.87 -0.16
N THR A 131 -1.45 22.97 0.22
CA THR A 131 -0.48 23.17 1.30
C THR A 131 0.51 24.28 0.96
N LEU A 132 1.07 24.27 -0.26
CA LEU A 132 2.01 25.30 -0.73
C LEU A 132 1.35 26.68 -0.84
N LEU A 133 0.08 26.72 -1.27
CA LEU A 133 -0.70 27.95 -1.42
C LEU A 133 -1.45 28.36 -0.15
N ARG A 134 -1.31 27.62 0.95
CA ARG A 134 -2.04 27.81 2.22
C ARG A 134 -3.54 27.94 2.01
N ARG A 135 -4.12 27.12 1.10
CA ARG A 135 -5.56 27.08 0.83
C ARG A 135 -6.20 25.90 1.56
N SER A 136 -7.39 26.12 2.08
CA SER A 136 -8.21 25.05 2.64
C SER A 136 -8.56 23.98 1.58
N TYR A 137 -8.56 22.72 2.00
CA TYR A 137 -9.03 21.58 1.22
C TYR A 137 -9.90 20.70 2.11
N LEU A 138 -11.18 21.08 2.23
CA LEU A 138 -12.15 20.46 3.15
C LEU A 138 -12.33 18.95 2.93
N GLU A 139 -12.18 18.46 1.69
CA GLU A 139 -12.32 17.05 1.34
C GLU A 139 -10.97 16.32 1.26
N ALA A 140 -9.89 16.89 1.85
CA ALA A 140 -8.56 16.32 1.74
C ALA A 140 -8.53 14.84 2.17
N PRO A 141 -7.92 13.94 1.38
CA PRO A 141 -7.84 12.51 1.71
C PRO A 141 -7.17 12.26 3.05
N VAL A 142 -7.71 11.31 3.80
CA VAL A 142 -7.13 10.83 5.05
C VAL A 142 -6.28 9.60 4.77
N SER A 143 -5.14 9.46 5.46
CA SER A 143 -4.26 8.30 5.33
C SER A 143 -5.02 7.00 5.60
N PRO A 144 -4.85 5.96 4.74
CA PRO A 144 -5.57 4.71 4.92
C PRO A 144 -5.07 3.95 6.14
N LEU A 145 -6.00 3.57 7.01
CA LEU A 145 -5.77 2.64 8.10
C LEU A 145 -6.54 1.33 7.84
N LEU A 146 -6.05 0.25 8.40
CA LEU A 146 -6.59 -1.09 8.23
C LEU A 146 -7.23 -1.57 9.54
N LEU A 147 -8.44 -2.10 9.44
CA LEU A 147 -9.11 -2.88 10.45
C LEU A 147 -9.76 -4.09 9.77
N PHE A 148 -9.77 -5.27 10.38
CA PHE A 148 -10.23 -6.49 9.74
C PHE A 148 -9.53 -6.79 8.38
N ASP A 149 -8.23 -6.49 8.28
CA ASP A 149 -7.41 -6.62 7.07
C ASP A 149 -7.94 -5.84 5.86
N ARG A 150 -8.74 -4.81 6.07
CA ARG A 150 -9.28 -3.94 5.03
C ARG A 150 -9.16 -2.46 5.40
N LYS A 151 -9.04 -1.60 4.40
CA LYS A 151 -9.06 -0.14 4.54
C LYS A 151 -10.42 0.30 5.11
N GLN A 152 -10.46 1.46 5.79
CA GLN A 152 -11.73 2.11 6.16
C GLN A 152 -12.66 2.21 4.95
N ASP A 153 -13.96 2.06 5.20
CA ASP A 153 -14.97 2.17 4.15
C ASP A 153 -15.08 3.62 3.69
N PHE A 154 -15.07 4.56 4.65
CA PHE A 154 -15.05 6.01 4.42
C PHE A 154 -14.46 6.73 5.64
N ALA A 155 -14.20 8.02 5.47
CA ALA A 155 -13.79 8.92 6.55
C ALA A 155 -14.53 10.25 6.43
N TYR A 156 -14.73 10.90 7.57
CA TYR A 156 -15.29 12.23 7.67
C TYR A 156 -14.34 13.15 8.42
N GLN A 157 -14.43 14.44 8.15
CA GLN A 157 -13.58 15.45 8.77
C GLN A 157 -14.30 16.78 8.94
N GLN A 158 -13.83 17.56 9.93
CA GLN A 158 -14.20 18.95 10.14
C GLN A 158 -12.91 19.77 10.28
N GLU A 159 -12.80 20.85 9.53
CA GLU A 159 -11.67 21.77 9.60
C GLU A 159 -11.85 22.73 10.79
N VAL A 160 -10.76 23.06 11.47
CA VAL A 160 -10.75 23.99 12.59
C VAL A 160 -10.08 25.28 12.15
N ASP A 161 -10.75 26.40 12.32
CA ASP A 161 -10.25 27.77 12.04
C ASP A 161 -9.72 27.96 10.61
N GLY A 162 -10.23 27.25 9.63
CA GLY A 162 -9.74 27.32 8.25
C GLY A 162 -8.28 26.86 8.08
N SER A 163 -7.73 26.11 9.04
CA SER A 163 -6.35 25.63 9.02
C SER A 163 -6.26 24.24 8.44
N PRO A 164 -5.55 24.03 7.31
CA PRO A 164 -5.41 22.71 6.68
C PRO A 164 -4.63 21.70 7.52
N GLY A 165 -3.94 22.13 8.57
CA GLY A 165 -3.17 21.29 9.48
C GLY A 165 -3.88 20.91 10.77
N LYS A 166 -5.06 21.51 11.05
CA LYS A 166 -5.84 21.25 12.25
C LYS A 166 -7.21 20.74 11.86
N ARG A 167 -7.49 19.48 12.15
CA ARG A 167 -8.74 18.84 11.71
C ARG A 167 -9.22 17.80 12.70
N HIS A 168 -10.51 17.81 12.96
CA HIS A 168 -11.22 16.66 13.48
C HIS A 168 -11.38 15.64 12.36
N HIS A 169 -11.09 14.39 12.59
CA HIS A 169 -11.37 13.35 11.60
C HIS A 169 -11.77 12.03 12.24
N VAL A 170 -12.66 11.32 11.58
CA VAL A 170 -13.16 10.02 12.02
C VAL A 170 -13.21 9.05 10.85
N ARG A 171 -12.69 7.83 11.05
CA ARG A 171 -12.66 6.74 10.07
C ARG A 171 -13.63 5.66 10.48
N PHE A 172 -14.30 5.05 9.51
CA PHE A 172 -15.33 4.04 9.74
C PHE A 172 -14.99 2.73 9.02
N TRP A 173 -15.21 1.63 9.73
CA TRP A 173 -15.12 0.27 9.20
C TRP A 173 -16.41 -0.48 9.52
N ARG A 174 -17.02 -1.07 8.51
CA ARG A 174 -18.15 -1.97 8.70
C ARG A 174 -17.67 -3.26 9.37
N SER A 175 -18.35 -3.70 10.41
CA SER A 175 -18.05 -4.96 11.07
C SER A 175 -18.30 -6.15 10.14
N PRO A 176 -17.46 -7.21 10.17
CA PRO A 176 -17.72 -8.42 9.42
C PRO A 176 -19.04 -9.07 9.85
N ALA A 177 -19.74 -9.73 8.93
CA ALA A 177 -21.00 -10.38 9.24
C ALA A 177 -20.84 -11.39 10.40
N GLY A 178 -21.67 -11.24 11.43
CA GLY A 178 -21.66 -12.08 12.63
C GLY A 178 -20.50 -11.82 13.60
N TRP A 179 -19.65 -10.82 13.33
CA TRP A 179 -18.61 -10.41 14.27
C TRP A 179 -19.22 -9.60 15.43
N LYS A 180 -18.71 -9.86 16.62
CA LYS A 180 -19.13 -9.17 17.84
C LYS A 180 -17.94 -8.52 18.52
N LEU A 181 -18.19 -7.43 19.21
CA LEU A 181 -17.23 -6.83 20.13
C LEU A 181 -16.81 -7.85 21.21
N PRO A 182 -15.59 -7.75 21.76
CA PRO A 182 -15.26 -8.44 23.00
C PRO A 182 -16.36 -8.22 24.05
N GLY A 183 -16.79 -9.29 24.72
CA GLY A 183 -17.98 -9.24 25.58
C GLY A 183 -19.31 -9.57 24.88
N GLY A 184 -19.30 -9.86 23.56
CA GLY A 184 -20.46 -10.42 22.83
C GLY A 184 -21.48 -9.38 22.35
N ARG A 185 -21.21 -8.07 22.45
CA ARG A 185 -22.13 -7.02 21.98
C ARG A 185 -22.02 -6.83 20.46
N ASP A 186 -23.14 -6.51 19.82
CA ASP A 186 -23.20 -6.22 18.40
C ASP A 186 -22.68 -4.81 18.11
N ALA A 187 -21.99 -4.64 16.97
CA ALA A 187 -21.65 -3.36 16.39
C ALA A 187 -21.66 -3.50 14.86
N ASP A 188 -22.44 -2.65 14.19
CA ASP A 188 -22.49 -2.63 12.72
C ASP A 188 -21.28 -1.91 12.15
N TRP A 189 -20.76 -0.92 12.87
CA TRP A 189 -19.62 -0.11 12.51
C TRP A 189 -18.69 0.09 13.69
N LEU A 190 -17.39 0.15 13.39
CA LEU A 190 -16.37 0.63 14.30
C LEU A 190 -15.74 1.89 13.73
N ALA A 191 -15.39 2.82 14.61
CA ALA A 191 -14.78 4.06 14.19
C ALA A 191 -13.57 4.43 15.06
N ALA A 192 -12.69 5.23 14.46
CA ALA A 192 -11.55 5.85 15.12
C ALA A 192 -11.60 7.36 14.87
N GLY A 193 -11.91 8.12 15.91
CA GLY A 193 -11.86 9.58 15.95
C GLY A 193 -10.51 10.04 16.49
N THR A 194 -9.85 10.97 15.79
CA THR A 194 -8.60 11.58 16.21
C THR A 194 -8.51 13.02 15.70
N TYR A 195 -7.85 13.89 16.46
CA TYR A 195 -7.63 15.28 16.11
C TYR A 195 -6.21 15.48 15.59
N ASP A 196 -6.08 16.00 14.36
CA ASP A 196 -4.80 16.41 13.78
C ASP A 196 -4.48 17.82 14.28
N ARG A 197 -3.37 17.99 15.00
CA ARG A 197 -2.92 19.28 15.53
C ARG A 197 -1.83 19.94 14.70
N SER A 198 -1.06 19.17 13.93
CA SER A 198 0.05 19.68 13.12
C SER A 198 0.56 18.63 12.14
N VAL A 199 1.46 19.04 11.24
CA VAL A 199 2.24 18.16 10.39
C VAL A 199 3.67 18.09 10.92
N GLY A 200 4.27 16.89 10.95
CA GLY A 200 5.62 16.68 11.43
C GLY A 200 6.24 15.37 10.95
N LEU A 201 7.43 15.05 11.45
CA LEU A 201 8.10 13.78 11.15
C LEU A 201 7.69 12.69 12.15
N SER A 202 7.40 11.50 11.64
CA SER A 202 7.25 10.30 12.45
C SER A 202 8.57 9.95 13.11
N LEU A 203 8.55 9.67 14.42
CA LEU A 203 9.75 9.24 15.16
C LEU A 203 10.24 7.84 14.76
N PHE A 204 9.33 6.97 14.30
CA PHE A 204 9.66 5.59 13.98
C PHE A 204 9.98 5.35 12.51
N THR A 205 9.31 6.09 11.60
CA THR A 205 9.47 5.87 10.16
C THR A 205 10.20 7.02 9.46
N LEU A 206 10.44 8.13 10.16
CA LEU A 206 11.01 9.38 9.59
C LEU A 206 10.19 9.93 8.41
N GLN A 207 8.93 9.52 8.28
CA GLN A 207 8.02 10.01 7.25
C GLN A 207 7.35 11.30 7.71
N VAL A 208 7.03 12.17 6.75
CA VAL A 208 6.15 13.31 7.00
C VAL A 208 4.73 12.79 7.23
N THR A 209 4.13 13.11 8.38
CA THR A 209 2.81 12.66 8.80
C THR A 209 2.09 13.72 9.62
N HIS A 210 0.78 13.58 9.76
CA HIS A 210 0.03 14.37 10.73
C HIS A 210 0.33 13.90 12.15
N LYS A 211 0.40 14.85 13.07
CA LYS A 211 0.55 14.64 14.50
C LYS A 211 -0.82 14.77 15.16
N ILE A 212 -1.26 13.69 15.80
CA ILE A 212 -2.54 13.68 16.52
C ILE A 212 -2.39 14.26 17.92
N ASP A 213 -3.50 14.69 18.50
CA ASP A 213 -3.56 14.99 19.92
C ASP A 213 -3.40 13.70 20.73
N ALA A 214 -2.76 13.82 21.89
CA ALA A 214 -2.52 12.66 22.74
C ALA A 214 -3.82 12.17 23.41
N ASP A 215 -4.70 13.10 23.80
CA ASP A 215 -5.99 12.78 24.38
C ASP A 215 -6.99 12.44 23.25
N THR A 216 -7.16 11.16 23.01
CA THR A 216 -8.06 10.67 21.96
C THR A 216 -9.51 10.61 22.41
N ASP A 217 -9.77 10.75 23.73
CA ASP A 217 -11.12 10.73 24.29
C ASP A 217 -11.83 12.06 24.05
N THR A 218 -11.10 13.17 24.08
CA THR A 218 -11.64 14.49 23.69
C THR A 218 -12.21 14.46 22.27
N GLU A 219 -11.52 13.82 21.33
CA GLU A 219 -12.02 13.71 19.96
C GLU A 219 -13.17 12.71 19.85
N ARG A 220 -13.08 11.57 20.53
CA ARG A 220 -14.18 10.60 20.65
C ARG A 220 -15.48 11.31 21.12
N ASP A 221 -15.38 12.06 22.19
CA ASP A 221 -16.50 12.76 22.80
C ASP A 221 -17.04 13.88 21.89
N HIS A 222 -16.16 14.57 21.15
CA HIS A 222 -16.55 15.55 20.13
C HIS A 222 -17.39 14.90 19.03
N VAL A 223 -16.96 13.76 18.49
CA VAL A 223 -17.71 13.03 17.46
C VAL A 223 -19.10 12.60 18.00
N VAL A 224 -19.13 11.97 19.17
CA VAL A 224 -20.36 11.48 19.80
C VAL A 224 -21.31 12.64 20.10
N THR A 225 -20.82 13.72 20.69
CA THR A 225 -21.62 14.90 21.03
C THR A 225 -22.16 15.60 19.78
N SER A 226 -21.37 15.71 18.73
CA SER A 226 -21.81 16.32 17.46
C SER A 226 -22.96 15.53 16.82
N ILE A 227 -22.90 14.19 16.85
CA ILE A 227 -23.96 13.32 16.35
C ILE A 227 -25.21 13.43 17.19
N THR A 228 -25.12 13.30 18.52
CA THR A 228 -26.27 13.31 19.43
C THR A 228 -26.92 14.69 19.53
N GLY A 229 -26.12 15.76 19.50
CA GLY A 229 -26.59 17.13 19.50
C GLY A 229 -27.36 17.52 18.25
N SER A 230 -26.95 16.98 17.07
CA SER A 230 -27.64 17.22 15.79
C SER A 230 -28.80 16.25 15.53
N THR A 231 -28.84 15.12 16.23
CA THR A 231 -29.79 14.03 15.98
C THR A 231 -30.34 13.47 17.31
N PRO A 232 -31.41 14.05 17.87
CA PRO A 232 -31.95 13.63 19.18
C PRO A 232 -32.44 12.17 19.21
N ALA A 233 -32.67 11.53 18.05
CA ALA A 233 -33.06 10.13 17.98
C ALA A 233 -31.87 9.16 18.14
N ALA A 234 -30.63 9.65 18.10
CA ALA A 234 -29.46 8.87 18.40
C ALA A 234 -29.28 8.70 19.91
N THR A 235 -29.04 7.49 20.37
CA THR A 235 -28.79 7.19 21.78
C THR A 235 -27.40 6.61 21.97
N VAL A 236 -26.84 6.78 23.16
CA VAL A 236 -25.48 6.31 23.49
C VAL A 236 -25.52 5.41 24.70
N ALA A 237 -24.82 4.28 24.58
CA ALA A 237 -24.48 3.41 25.71
C ALA A 237 -22.95 3.25 25.75
N VAL A 238 -22.36 3.28 26.93
CA VAL A 238 -20.92 3.17 27.10
C VAL A 238 -20.55 1.75 27.53
N ILE A 239 -19.48 1.19 26.94
CA ILE A 239 -18.80 0.00 27.43
C ILE A 239 -17.56 0.51 28.15
N GLU A 240 -17.59 0.49 29.47
CA GLU A 240 -16.50 0.93 30.32
C GLU A 240 -15.31 -0.02 30.20
N ASP A 241 -14.08 0.51 30.34
CA ASP A 241 -12.83 -0.23 30.33
C ASP A 241 -12.67 -1.20 29.13
N PHE A 242 -13.23 -0.86 27.96
CA PHE A 242 -13.17 -1.67 26.76
C PHE A 242 -11.72 -1.84 26.25
N SER A 243 -10.92 -0.78 26.32
CA SER A 243 -9.53 -0.75 25.86
C SER A 243 -8.59 -0.48 27.01
N THR A 244 -7.58 -1.30 27.17
CA THR A 244 -6.55 -1.14 28.23
C THR A 244 -5.43 -0.17 27.86
N GLY A 245 -5.60 0.69 26.85
CA GLY A 245 -4.50 1.57 26.39
C GLY A 245 -3.30 0.82 25.85
N TYR A 246 -3.50 -0.39 25.34
CA TYR A 246 -2.46 -1.25 24.79
C TYR A 246 -1.58 -0.49 23.80
N HIS A 247 -0.30 -0.34 24.13
CA HIS A 247 0.65 0.55 23.47
C HIS A 247 0.24 2.03 23.46
N ALA A 248 0.78 2.77 24.39
CA ALA A 248 0.55 4.21 24.60
C ALA A 248 1.05 5.11 23.44
N ARG A 249 1.39 4.56 22.27
CA ARG A 249 1.85 5.31 21.09
C ARG A 249 1.31 4.72 19.81
N ASN A 250 1.09 5.59 18.81
CA ASN A 250 0.79 5.16 17.43
C ASN A 250 2.08 4.95 16.62
N GLY A 251 1.96 4.46 15.38
CA GLY A 251 3.06 4.26 14.45
C GLY A 251 3.76 5.55 14.01
N GLY A 252 3.16 6.71 14.23
CA GLY A 252 3.77 8.03 14.04
C GLY A 252 4.64 8.47 15.24
N GLY A 253 4.59 7.72 16.34
CA GLY A 253 5.27 8.05 17.61
C GLY A 253 4.48 8.96 18.52
N ASP A 254 3.24 9.33 18.15
CA ASP A 254 2.39 10.17 18.98
C ASP A 254 1.86 9.38 20.18
N ALA A 255 1.85 10.02 21.36
CA ALA A 255 1.27 9.43 22.54
C ALA A 255 -0.25 9.26 22.38
N ILE A 256 -0.79 8.22 23.02
CA ILE A 256 -2.23 7.98 23.13
C ILE A 256 -2.57 7.83 24.60
N VAL A 257 -3.46 8.71 25.04
CA VAL A 257 -4.05 8.71 26.37
C VAL A 257 -5.55 8.46 26.18
N THR A 258 -6.10 7.51 26.92
CA THR A 258 -7.52 7.15 26.85
C THR A 258 -7.97 6.59 28.19
N ASP A 259 -9.22 6.87 28.56
CA ASP A 259 -9.92 6.23 29.67
C ASP A 259 -10.27 4.76 29.39
N GLY A 260 -10.23 4.37 28.12
CA GLY A 260 -10.53 3.02 27.66
C GLY A 260 -11.99 2.77 27.35
N ASP A 261 -12.86 3.73 27.52
CA ASP A 261 -14.29 3.60 27.30
C ASP A 261 -14.65 3.58 25.81
N LEU A 262 -15.65 2.77 25.46
CA LEU A 262 -16.19 2.67 24.11
C LEU A 262 -17.66 3.06 24.08
N PRO A 263 -18.01 4.28 23.66
CA PRO A 263 -19.40 4.64 23.39
C PRO A 263 -19.93 3.87 22.19
N VAL A 264 -21.13 3.31 22.35
CA VAL A 264 -21.92 2.65 21.31
C VAL A 264 -23.08 3.58 20.94
N VAL A 265 -23.01 4.20 19.78
CA VAL A 265 -24.03 5.12 19.27
C VAL A 265 -25.08 4.33 18.49
N ASP A 266 -26.31 4.31 18.97
CA ASP A 266 -27.42 3.63 18.31
C ASP A 266 -28.19 4.58 17.39
N LEU A 267 -28.11 4.33 16.10
CA LEU A 267 -28.74 5.12 15.03
C LEU A 267 -30.00 4.46 14.48
N ARG A 268 -30.39 3.28 14.96
CA ARG A 268 -31.48 2.50 14.37
C ARG A 268 -32.86 3.21 14.44
N ALA A 269 -33.05 4.11 15.41
CA ALA A 269 -34.22 4.94 15.51
C ALA A 269 -34.19 6.19 14.61
N VAL A 270 -33.06 6.51 13.97
CA VAL A 270 -32.91 7.68 13.11
C VAL A 270 -33.64 7.44 11.80
N ARG A 271 -34.65 8.26 11.52
CA ARG A 271 -35.35 8.30 10.24
C ARG A 271 -34.60 9.28 9.33
N GLY A 272 -33.91 8.76 8.32
CA GLY A 272 -33.30 9.55 7.23
C GLY A 272 -34.07 9.36 5.94
N PRO A 273 -33.89 10.23 4.92
CA PRO A 273 -34.28 9.89 3.58
C PRO A 273 -33.57 8.59 3.25
N ILE A 274 -34.32 7.62 2.70
CA ILE A 274 -33.72 6.43 2.11
C ILE A 274 -32.96 6.96 0.88
N ALA A 275 -31.72 7.35 1.08
CA ALA A 275 -30.84 7.65 -0.03
C ALA A 275 -30.76 6.35 -0.84
N GLU A 276 -31.40 6.36 -2.00
CA GLU A 276 -31.17 5.31 -2.97
C GLU A 276 -29.66 5.20 -3.13
N ARG A 277 -29.19 4.01 -2.90
CA ARG A 277 -27.78 3.61 -2.97
C ARG A 277 -27.26 3.99 -4.36
N SER A 278 -26.76 5.21 -4.50
CA SER A 278 -26.03 5.62 -5.68
C SER A 278 -24.67 4.93 -5.61
N ASP A 279 -24.50 4.00 -6.50
CA ASP A 279 -23.36 3.19 -6.84
C ASP A 279 -23.06 1.96 -5.98
N PRO A 280 -22.93 0.79 -6.62
CA PRO A 280 -22.37 -0.37 -5.96
C PRO A 280 -20.96 0.02 -5.52
N VAL A 281 -20.68 -0.12 -4.22
CA VAL A 281 -19.33 0.00 -3.66
C VAL A 281 -18.41 -0.77 -4.59
N THR A 282 -17.68 -0.03 -5.43
CA THR A 282 -16.70 -0.65 -6.32
C THR A 282 -15.66 -1.23 -5.38
N ASP A 283 -15.67 -2.55 -5.22
CA ASP A 283 -14.76 -3.24 -4.32
C ASP A 283 -13.35 -2.70 -4.62
N SER A 284 -12.74 -2.02 -3.66
CA SER A 284 -11.42 -1.41 -3.82
C SER A 284 -10.35 -2.42 -4.28
N ARG A 285 -10.67 -3.73 -4.14
CA ARG A 285 -9.89 -4.85 -4.66
C ARG A 285 -9.87 -4.94 -6.19
N ASP A 286 -10.85 -4.37 -6.88
CA ASP A 286 -10.93 -4.39 -8.35
C ASP A 286 -10.10 -3.25 -8.98
N LYS A 287 -9.81 -2.17 -8.25
CA LYS A 287 -8.93 -1.09 -8.73
C LYS A 287 -7.47 -1.55 -8.71
N ARG A 288 -6.76 -1.32 -9.84
CA ARG A 288 -5.33 -1.67 -9.93
C ARG A 288 -4.52 -0.78 -8.98
N PRO A 289 -3.77 -1.36 -8.02
CA PRO A 289 -2.96 -0.56 -7.11
C PRO A 289 -1.71 -0.02 -7.77
N ALA A 290 -1.28 1.18 -7.37
CA ALA A 290 -0.07 1.82 -7.88
C ALA A 290 1.19 0.92 -7.82
N PRO A 291 1.46 0.16 -6.75
CA PRO A 291 2.61 -0.74 -6.73
C PRO A 291 2.62 -1.78 -7.85
N THR A 292 1.46 -2.33 -8.24
CA THR A 292 1.37 -3.26 -9.37
C THR A 292 1.69 -2.57 -10.70
N ALA A 293 1.19 -1.33 -10.90
CA ALA A 293 1.49 -0.56 -12.10
C ALA A 293 2.97 -0.17 -12.18
N ILE A 294 3.57 0.27 -11.06
CA ILE A 294 4.99 0.61 -10.95
C ILE A 294 5.86 -0.64 -11.22
N GLY A 295 5.55 -1.77 -10.60
CA GLY A 295 6.28 -3.02 -10.86
C GLY A 295 6.19 -3.46 -12.33
N ALA A 296 5.00 -3.35 -12.95
CA ALA A 296 4.85 -3.63 -14.38
C ALA A 296 5.66 -2.66 -15.25
N LEU A 297 5.72 -1.37 -14.87
CA LEU A 297 6.52 -0.35 -15.56
C LEU A 297 8.02 -0.66 -15.50
N PHE A 298 8.53 -1.10 -14.35
CA PHE A 298 9.94 -1.49 -14.22
C PHE A 298 10.29 -2.70 -15.10
N VAL A 299 9.43 -3.72 -15.15
CA VAL A 299 9.61 -4.87 -16.05
C VAL A 299 9.54 -4.44 -17.50
N LEU A 300 8.60 -3.56 -17.86
CA LEU A 300 8.51 -2.99 -19.21
C LEU A 300 9.78 -2.21 -19.58
N GLY A 301 10.29 -1.38 -18.66
CA GLY A 301 11.54 -0.62 -18.85
C GLY A 301 12.74 -1.53 -19.15
N ARG A 302 12.85 -2.66 -18.44
CA ARG A 302 13.89 -3.68 -18.72
C ARG A 302 13.73 -4.27 -20.14
N GLY A 303 12.50 -4.59 -20.53
CA GLY A 303 12.21 -5.09 -21.88
C GLY A 303 12.54 -4.08 -22.98
N VAL A 304 12.20 -2.79 -22.77
CA VAL A 304 12.55 -1.70 -23.70
C VAL A 304 14.06 -1.50 -23.77
N PHE A 305 14.77 -1.58 -22.63
CA PHE A 305 16.22 -1.50 -22.61
C PHE A 305 16.88 -2.67 -23.35
N ALA A 306 16.39 -3.89 -23.16
CA ALA A 306 16.89 -5.07 -23.90
C ALA A 306 16.63 -4.94 -25.40
N LEU A 307 15.47 -4.39 -25.81
CA LEU A 307 15.16 -4.09 -27.20
C LEU A 307 16.12 -3.05 -27.79
N TYR A 308 16.33 -1.95 -27.06
CA TYR A 308 17.31 -0.92 -27.46
C TYR A 308 18.70 -1.52 -27.65
N PHE A 309 19.16 -2.36 -26.72
CA PHE A 309 20.46 -3.02 -26.79
C PHE A 309 20.57 -3.99 -27.98
N ALA A 310 19.50 -4.76 -28.25
CA ALA A 310 19.44 -5.64 -29.43
C ALA A 310 19.59 -4.85 -30.73
N VAL A 311 18.94 -3.68 -30.84
CA VAL A 311 19.08 -2.82 -32.01
C VAL A 311 20.48 -2.19 -32.08
N ALA A 312 20.98 -1.66 -30.95
CA ALA A 312 22.27 -0.99 -30.88
C ALA A 312 23.44 -1.90 -31.30
N VAL A 313 23.43 -3.17 -30.88
CA VAL A 313 24.47 -4.14 -31.22
C VAL A 313 24.52 -4.43 -32.72
N VAL A 314 23.39 -4.36 -33.43
CA VAL A 314 23.30 -4.60 -34.87
C VAL A 314 23.63 -3.34 -35.67
N VAL A 315 23.07 -2.17 -35.27
CA VAL A 315 23.14 -0.91 -36.02
C VAL A 315 24.50 -0.20 -35.79
N ALA A 316 25.06 -0.32 -34.58
CA ALA A 316 26.26 0.36 -34.16
C ALA A 316 27.28 -0.62 -33.50
N PRO A 317 27.72 -1.68 -34.19
CA PRO A 317 28.62 -2.69 -33.61
C PRO A 317 29.95 -2.09 -33.14
N GLY A 318 30.34 -0.93 -33.65
CA GLY A 318 31.52 -0.20 -33.22
C GLY A 318 31.49 0.26 -31.75
N LEU A 319 30.30 0.44 -31.15
CA LEU A 319 30.17 0.72 -29.76
C LEU A 319 30.58 -0.45 -28.84
N PHE A 320 30.63 -1.65 -29.40
CA PHE A 320 30.99 -2.90 -28.73
C PHE A 320 32.32 -3.45 -29.25
N ALA A 321 33.11 -2.62 -29.92
CA ALA A 321 34.35 -3.05 -30.58
C ALA A 321 35.36 -3.64 -29.59
N SER A 322 35.46 -3.11 -28.38
CA SER A 322 36.31 -3.65 -27.31
C SER A 322 35.90 -5.05 -26.88
N ASP A 323 34.60 -5.33 -26.78
CA ASP A 323 34.06 -6.60 -26.34
C ASP A 323 34.15 -7.67 -27.43
N LEU A 324 34.15 -7.23 -28.68
CA LEU A 324 34.28 -8.07 -29.87
C LEU A 324 35.73 -8.20 -30.39
N ALA A 325 36.68 -7.49 -29.76
CA ALA A 325 38.07 -7.42 -30.21
C ALA A 325 38.81 -8.79 -30.20
N THR A 326 38.35 -9.71 -29.35
CA THR A 326 38.93 -11.07 -29.26
C THR A 326 38.56 -11.97 -30.44
N ILE A 327 37.60 -11.54 -31.28
CA ILE A 327 37.10 -12.33 -32.41
C ILE A 327 37.78 -11.84 -33.69
N ASN A 328 38.77 -12.57 -34.17
CA ASN A 328 39.59 -12.18 -35.34
C ASN A 328 38.93 -12.45 -36.70
N ASN A 329 37.81 -13.21 -36.73
CA ASN A 329 37.13 -13.56 -37.97
C ASN A 329 35.84 -12.75 -38.11
N ASP A 330 35.69 -12.00 -39.19
CA ASP A 330 34.54 -11.14 -39.45
C ASP A 330 33.22 -11.92 -39.56
N ALA A 331 33.24 -13.11 -40.15
CA ALA A 331 32.04 -13.96 -40.20
C ALA A 331 31.62 -14.46 -38.82
N GLN A 332 32.60 -14.85 -37.99
CA GLN A 332 32.31 -15.25 -36.60
C GLN A 332 31.79 -14.04 -35.77
N ARG A 333 32.37 -12.87 -35.97
CA ARG A 333 31.90 -11.62 -35.32
C ARG A 333 30.45 -11.31 -35.67
N ALA A 334 30.11 -11.41 -36.97
CA ALA A 334 28.73 -11.21 -37.44
C ALA A 334 27.77 -12.24 -36.81
N ILE A 335 28.15 -13.52 -36.75
CA ILE A 335 27.33 -14.56 -36.11
C ILE A 335 27.08 -14.23 -34.62
N VAL A 336 28.14 -13.84 -33.89
CA VAL A 336 28.05 -13.49 -32.48
C VAL A 336 27.11 -12.29 -32.27
N VAL A 337 27.23 -11.24 -33.09
CA VAL A 337 26.36 -10.06 -33.05
C VAL A 337 24.88 -10.46 -33.24
N TRP A 338 24.59 -11.28 -34.26
CA TRP A 338 23.22 -11.73 -34.50
C TRP A 338 22.69 -12.66 -33.41
N VAL A 339 23.51 -13.51 -32.82
CA VAL A 339 23.13 -14.36 -31.69
C VAL A 339 22.82 -13.50 -30.48
N ILE A 340 23.65 -12.53 -30.14
CA ILE A 340 23.39 -11.58 -29.02
C ILE A 340 22.10 -10.82 -29.29
N ALA A 341 21.91 -10.27 -30.51
CA ALA A 341 20.70 -9.56 -30.86
C ALA A 341 19.44 -10.43 -30.74
N ALA A 342 19.50 -11.68 -31.21
CA ALA A 342 18.37 -12.61 -31.13
C ALA A 342 18.03 -12.96 -29.67
N VAL A 343 19.04 -13.22 -28.84
CA VAL A 343 18.86 -13.47 -27.39
C VAL A 343 18.25 -12.25 -26.70
N MET A 344 18.76 -11.05 -26.97
CA MET A 344 18.22 -9.80 -26.37
C MET A 344 16.79 -9.53 -26.83
N LEU A 345 16.48 -9.79 -28.11
CA LEU A 345 15.12 -9.65 -28.63
C LEU A 345 14.14 -10.63 -27.96
N PHE A 346 14.58 -11.86 -27.74
CA PHE A 346 13.79 -12.86 -26.99
C PHE A 346 13.52 -12.40 -25.56
N PHE A 347 14.54 -11.90 -24.85
CA PHE A 347 14.36 -11.35 -23.51
C PHE A 347 13.45 -10.13 -23.51
N ALA A 348 13.59 -9.22 -24.48
CA ALA A 348 12.72 -8.05 -24.62
C ALA A 348 11.24 -8.48 -24.76
N ALA A 349 10.96 -9.42 -25.67
CA ALA A 349 9.60 -9.92 -25.86
C ALA A 349 9.06 -10.62 -24.61
N ALA A 350 9.86 -11.40 -23.91
CA ALA A 350 9.51 -12.08 -22.68
C ALA A 350 9.17 -11.08 -21.55
N GLU A 351 10.02 -10.06 -21.35
CA GLU A 351 9.82 -9.01 -20.32
C GLU A 351 8.59 -8.16 -20.65
N ILE A 352 8.37 -7.75 -21.91
CA ILE A 352 7.17 -7.00 -22.31
C ILE A 352 5.90 -7.84 -22.06
N GLY A 353 5.93 -9.12 -22.44
CA GLY A 353 4.84 -10.05 -22.16
C GLY A 353 4.59 -10.24 -20.67
N LEU A 354 5.65 -10.33 -19.86
CA LEU A 354 5.59 -10.45 -18.40
C LEU A 354 5.00 -9.20 -17.78
N ALA A 355 5.46 -8.01 -18.20
CA ALA A 355 4.93 -6.72 -17.76
C ALA A 355 3.41 -6.61 -18.00
N TRP A 356 2.96 -7.01 -19.18
CA TRP A 356 1.54 -7.05 -19.52
C TRP A 356 0.74 -7.99 -18.61
N LYS A 357 1.26 -9.19 -18.32
CA LYS A 357 0.61 -10.15 -17.41
C LYS A 357 0.57 -9.64 -15.97
N ILE A 358 1.62 -8.97 -15.50
CA ILE A 358 1.64 -8.31 -14.18
C ILE A 358 0.58 -7.20 -14.14
N PHE A 359 0.53 -6.35 -15.17
CA PHE A 359 -0.44 -5.28 -15.29
C PHE A 359 -1.89 -5.78 -15.26
N LEU A 360 -2.14 -6.98 -15.80
CA LEU A 360 -3.42 -7.68 -15.71
C LEU A 360 -3.63 -8.38 -14.34
N GLY A 361 -2.67 -8.34 -13.43
CA GLY A 361 -2.75 -8.95 -12.09
C GLY A 361 -2.63 -10.47 -12.11
N ARG A 362 -1.79 -11.05 -12.95
CA ARG A 362 -1.50 -12.49 -12.94
C ARG A 362 -0.46 -12.81 -11.86
N ASN A 363 -0.84 -13.57 -10.84
CA ASN A 363 0.05 -13.88 -9.71
C ASN A 363 1.34 -14.61 -10.14
N TRP A 364 1.26 -15.58 -11.08
CA TRP A 364 2.44 -16.28 -11.55
C TRP A 364 3.48 -15.34 -12.20
N ALA A 365 3.00 -14.35 -12.97
CA ALA A 365 3.87 -13.38 -13.63
C ALA A 365 4.56 -12.46 -12.60
N ARG A 366 3.83 -12.08 -11.55
CA ARG A 366 4.35 -11.33 -10.40
C ARG A 366 5.46 -12.11 -9.69
N LEU A 367 5.20 -13.38 -9.36
CA LEU A 367 6.17 -14.25 -8.69
C LEU A 367 7.42 -14.50 -9.56
N LEU A 368 7.24 -14.74 -10.87
CA LEU A 368 8.35 -14.93 -11.79
C LEU A 368 9.24 -13.69 -11.90
N ALA A 369 8.64 -12.49 -12.03
CA ALA A 369 9.42 -11.25 -12.07
C ALA A 369 10.23 -11.04 -10.80
N MET A 370 9.63 -11.27 -9.62
CA MET A 370 10.35 -11.18 -8.34
C MET A 370 11.47 -12.22 -8.23
N ALA A 371 11.26 -13.45 -8.72
CA ALA A 371 12.28 -14.49 -8.71
C ALA A 371 13.48 -14.14 -9.61
N LEU A 372 13.22 -13.62 -10.82
CA LEU A 372 14.27 -13.18 -11.73
C LEU A 372 15.09 -12.01 -11.15
N SER A 373 14.41 -11.01 -10.57
CA SER A 373 15.10 -9.91 -9.91
C SER A 373 15.87 -10.34 -8.66
N THR A 374 15.33 -11.28 -7.87
CA THR A 374 16.08 -11.87 -6.75
C THR A 374 17.35 -12.56 -7.21
N LEU A 375 17.25 -13.33 -8.30
CA LEU A 375 18.42 -13.99 -8.89
C LEU A 375 19.46 -12.98 -9.36
N ALA A 376 19.05 -11.90 -10.03
CA ALA A 376 19.96 -10.84 -10.46
C ALA A 376 20.68 -10.19 -9.26
N ILE A 377 19.96 -9.88 -8.18
CA ILE A 377 20.53 -9.33 -6.94
C ILE A 377 21.55 -10.29 -6.33
N VAL A 378 21.23 -11.59 -6.24
CA VAL A 378 22.12 -12.61 -5.69
C VAL A 378 23.39 -12.75 -6.53
N ILE A 379 23.27 -12.74 -7.86
CA ILE A 379 24.43 -12.79 -8.78
C ILE A 379 25.32 -11.57 -8.55
N GLN A 380 24.75 -10.35 -8.49
CA GLN A 380 25.54 -9.14 -8.24
C GLN A 380 26.23 -9.17 -6.87
N ALA A 381 25.52 -9.61 -5.82
CA ALA A 381 26.12 -9.77 -4.49
C ALA A 381 27.27 -10.79 -4.52
N GLY A 382 27.09 -11.93 -5.19
CA GLY A 382 28.12 -12.94 -5.36
C GLY A 382 29.34 -12.41 -6.13
N THR A 383 29.14 -11.61 -7.17
CA THR A 383 30.22 -10.98 -7.94
C THR A 383 31.08 -10.06 -7.06
N VAL A 384 30.44 -9.23 -6.23
CA VAL A 384 31.17 -8.33 -5.28
C VAL A 384 31.93 -9.15 -4.24
N LEU A 385 31.29 -10.17 -3.66
CA LEU A 385 31.94 -11.04 -2.67
C LEU A 385 33.14 -11.81 -3.25
N ALA A 386 33.11 -12.12 -4.55
CA ALA A 386 34.21 -12.76 -5.27
C ALA A 386 35.34 -11.79 -5.68
N GLY A 387 35.29 -10.51 -5.22
CA GLY A 387 36.32 -9.52 -5.54
C GLY A 387 36.11 -8.83 -6.91
N GLY A 388 34.92 -8.94 -7.49
CA GLY A 388 34.55 -8.23 -8.72
C GLY A 388 34.39 -6.72 -8.52
N PRO A 389 34.04 -5.97 -9.59
CA PRO A 389 33.93 -4.52 -9.54
C PRO A 389 32.88 -4.08 -8.51
N GLY A 390 33.18 -2.99 -7.81
CA GLY A 390 32.26 -2.39 -6.84
C GLY A 390 30.96 -1.89 -7.50
N ILE A 391 29.88 -1.90 -6.72
CA ILE A 391 28.56 -1.40 -7.14
C ILE A 391 28.52 0.10 -6.88
N THR A 392 28.56 0.90 -7.94
CA THR A 392 28.52 2.36 -7.89
C THR A 392 27.47 2.90 -8.86
N LEU A 393 27.16 4.19 -8.76
CA LEU A 393 26.23 4.85 -9.70
C LEU A 393 26.72 4.79 -11.17
N GLN A 394 28.02 4.70 -11.37
CA GLN A 394 28.64 4.59 -12.70
C GLN A 394 28.68 3.16 -13.24
N THR A 395 28.42 2.16 -12.41
CA THR A 395 28.46 0.75 -12.77
C THR A 395 27.05 0.13 -12.75
N THR A 396 26.78 -0.73 -11.80
CA THR A 396 25.58 -1.58 -11.75
C THR A 396 24.52 -1.13 -10.75
N LEU A 397 24.79 -0.09 -9.94
CA LEU A 397 23.84 0.40 -8.91
C LEU A 397 22.47 0.78 -9.48
N PRO A 398 22.34 1.47 -10.64
CA PRO A 398 21.01 1.76 -11.19
C PRO A 398 20.20 0.51 -11.53
N GLY A 399 20.83 -0.51 -12.11
CA GLY A 399 20.19 -1.79 -12.41
C GLY A 399 19.77 -2.53 -11.14
N LEU A 400 20.68 -2.61 -10.15
CA LEU A 400 20.39 -3.18 -8.83
C LEU A 400 19.23 -2.47 -8.14
N ALA A 401 19.21 -1.14 -8.18
CA ALA A 401 18.12 -0.35 -7.59
C ALA A 401 16.77 -0.67 -8.25
N LEU A 402 16.72 -0.79 -9.58
CA LEU A 402 15.50 -1.17 -10.30
C LEU A 402 15.00 -2.56 -9.90
N ASP A 403 15.88 -3.56 -9.78
CA ASP A 403 15.52 -4.91 -9.34
C ASP A 403 14.97 -4.92 -7.91
N ILE A 404 15.62 -4.19 -7.00
CA ILE A 404 15.17 -4.05 -5.62
C ILE A 404 13.82 -3.34 -5.55
N LEU A 405 13.65 -2.21 -6.23
CA LEU A 405 12.40 -1.46 -6.28
C LEU A 405 11.25 -2.28 -6.90
N LEU A 406 11.55 -3.13 -7.89
CA LEU A 406 10.60 -4.06 -8.48
C LEU A 406 10.10 -5.07 -7.44
N ILE A 407 11.00 -5.72 -6.69
CA ILE A 407 10.62 -6.65 -5.62
C ILE A 407 9.80 -5.92 -4.55
N LEU A 408 10.21 -4.71 -4.16
CA LEU A 408 9.50 -3.89 -3.18
C LEU A 408 8.07 -3.56 -3.62
N ALA A 409 7.89 -3.17 -4.88
CA ALA A 409 6.58 -2.84 -5.43
C ALA A 409 5.68 -4.08 -5.52
N LEU A 410 6.19 -5.17 -6.09
CA LEU A 410 5.40 -6.37 -6.34
C LEU A 410 5.17 -7.23 -5.08
N SER A 411 6.04 -7.20 -4.08
CA SER A 411 5.84 -7.89 -2.79
C SER A 411 4.95 -7.10 -1.81
N SER A 412 4.46 -5.92 -2.20
CA SER A 412 3.52 -5.14 -1.40
C SER A 412 2.18 -5.88 -1.22
N GLU A 413 1.53 -5.70 -0.07
CA GLU A 413 0.23 -6.34 0.21
C GLU A 413 -0.85 -5.97 -0.80
N ARG A 414 -0.87 -4.71 -1.24
CA ARG A 414 -1.81 -4.25 -2.27
C ARG A 414 -1.63 -5.00 -3.59
N SER A 415 -0.39 -5.24 -4.03
CA SER A 415 -0.10 -6.03 -5.23
C SER A 415 -0.49 -7.49 -5.05
N LEU A 416 -0.27 -8.06 -3.85
CA LEU A 416 -0.65 -9.43 -3.51
C LEU A 416 -2.16 -9.62 -3.56
N VAL A 417 -2.93 -8.76 -2.87
CA VAL A 417 -4.39 -8.81 -2.84
C VAL A 417 -4.97 -8.68 -4.25
N TYR A 418 -4.46 -7.73 -5.04
CA TYR A 418 -4.89 -7.53 -6.41
C TYR A 418 -4.60 -8.76 -7.30
N ALA A 419 -3.45 -9.39 -7.15
CA ALA A 419 -3.06 -10.57 -7.93
C ALA A 419 -3.86 -11.83 -7.53
N ARG A 420 -4.32 -11.91 -6.29
CA ARG A 420 -5.11 -13.05 -5.74
C ARG A 420 -6.63 -12.85 -5.80
N ARG A 421 -7.12 -11.68 -6.25
CA ARG A 421 -8.56 -11.43 -6.33
C ARG A 421 -9.27 -12.47 -7.17
N ALA A 422 -10.49 -12.86 -6.74
CA ALA A 422 -11.35 -13.71 -7.54
C ALA A 422 -11.75 -12.98 -8.84
N ARG A 423 -11.42 -13.55 -9.99
CA ARG A 423 -11.84 -12.99 -11.26
C ARG A 423 -13.32 -13.25 -11.47
N LYS A 424 -14.11 -12.23 -11.74
CA LYS A 424 -15.47 -12.38 -12.23
C LYS A 424 -15.39 -13.22 -13.52
N VAL A 425 -15.92 -14.42 -13.49
CA VAL A 425 -16.12 -15.24 -14.70
C VAL A 425 -17.02 -14.42 -15.62
N PRO A 426 -16.65 -14.20 -16.90
CA PRO A 426 -17.53 -13.49 -17.82
C PRO A 426 -18.88 -14.21 -17.88
N LYS A 427 -19.98 -13.47 -17.69
CA LYS A 427 -21.37 -13.97 -17.75
C LYS A 427 -21.80 -14.53 -19.13
N ARG A 428 -20.91 -15.08 -19.92
CA ARG A 428 -21.21 -15.57 -21.27
C ARG A 428 -21.71 -17.01 -21.36
N ILE A 429 -21.92 -17.72 -20.24
CA ILE A 429 -22.41 -19.11 -20.27
C ILE A 429 -23.58 -19.31 -19.28
N ALA A 430 -24.44 -18.32 -19.11
CA ALA A 430 -25.65 -18.52 -18.32
C ALA A 430 -26.79 -17.72 -18.94
N ALA A 431 -27.30 -18.14 -20.08
CA ALA A 431 -28.67 -17.88 -20.54
C ALA A 431 -28.93 -18.60 -21.86
N ARG A 432 -29.23 -19.87 -21.81
CA ARG A 432 -30.25 -20.47 -22.66
C ARG A 432 -31.29 -21.07 -21.70
N PRO A 433 -32.41 -20.35 -21.45
CA PRO A 433 -33.58 -20.99 -20.86
C PRO A 433 -34.15 -21.95 -21.91
N GLY A 434 -34.44 -23.13 -21.43
CA GLY A 434 -34.87 -24.27 -22.24
C GLY A 434 -36.00 -24.01 -23.19
N ALA A 435 -35.88 -24.61 -24.34
CA ALA A 435 -36.96 -24.93 -25.18
C ALA A 435 -37.89 -25.95 -24.41
N VAL A 436 -39.02 -25.45 -23.96
CA VAL A 436 -40.13 -26.29 -23.54
C VAL A 436 -40.70 -26.92 -24.78
N ALA A 437 -40.40 -28.21 -24.98
CA ALA A 437 -41.11 -29.00 -25.94
C ALA A 437 -42.55 -29.19 -25.43
N ARG A 438 -43.52 -28.75 -26.20
CA ARG A 438 -44.91 -29.13 -26.10
C ARG A 438 -45.03 -30.55 -26.66
N LEU A 439 -45.53 -31.47 -25.88
CA LEU A 439 -46.46 -32.55 -26.22
C LEU A 439 -47.38 -32.78 -25.03
#